data_c24357e8ab1365737fa85a771ca87a18
#
_entry.id   c24357e8ab1365737fa85a771ca87a18
#
_cell.length_a   1.000
_cell.length_b   1.000
_cell.length_c   1.000
_cell.angle_alpha   90.00
_cell.angle_beta   90.00
_cell.angle_gamma   90.00
#
_symmetry.space_group_name_H-M   'P 1'
#
loop_
_entity.id
_entity.type
_entity.pdbx_description
1 polymer ?
#
loop_
_entity_poly.entity_id
_entity_poly.type
_entity_poly.pdbx_seq_one_letter_code
_entity_poly.pdbx_strand_id
1 'polypeptide(L)'
;MPQPLRIGFFLDGFTLKKVNDYYRNVHRFHSCLDFRSLRLWVESQAIRYFEGDKFRELQMESHYYHPYRDPHVFARDCEGVLKLEHVLEPAGYSVHFNNPAEAGCVGPNLLLMEDALLFAMYRKLDAVVLLSTQGEYAPLPDRLRLMGIPTLVLGWDFVYPKAKSYVRWKTDSCLRRSCAHYVAMEKILDNDLNSKAPRGFFFQCEHPFSKGRNPRPKVAVGRDPHAPRRLN
;
A
#
# COMPACT_ATOMS: atom_id res chain seq x y z
N MET A 1 -23.65 18.74 -20.19
CA MET A 1 -22.96 18.61 -18.89
C MET A 1 -21.54 18.22 -19.18
N PRO A 2 -20.55 18.72 -18.46
CA PRO A 2 -19.17 18.27 -18.63
C PRO A 2 -19.08 16.77 -18.29
N GLN A 3 -18.28 16.04 -19.06
CA GLN A 3 -18.05 14.60 -18.75
C GLN A 3 -17.31 14.46 -17.42
N PRO A 4 -17.62 13.44 -16.60
CA PRO A 4 -16.92 13.20 -15.34
C PRO A 4 -15.44 12.91 -15.60
N LEU A 5 -14.59 13.30 -14.62
CA LEU A 5 -13.18 12.92 -14.60
C LEU A 5 -13.06 11.44 -14.18
N ARG A 6 -12.60 10.59 -15.08
CA ARG A 6 -12.48 9.15 -14.85
C ARG A 6 -11.06 8.76 -14.47
N ILE A 7 -10.89 8.24 -13.27
CA ILE A 7 -9.59 7.87 -12.72
C ILE A 7 -9.55 6.37 -12.42
N GLY A 8 -8.51 5.69 -12.88
CA GLY A 8 -8.17 4.35 -12.43
C GLY A 8 -7.12 4.41 -11.32
N PHE A 9 -7.41 3.87 -10.15
CA PHE A 9 -6.45 3.74 -9.05
C PHE A 9 -6.03 2.27 -8.90
N PHE A 10 -4.78 1.96 -9.21
CA PHE A 10 -4.21 0.62 -9.24
C PHE A 10 -3.19 0.45 -8.12
N LEU A 11 -3.41 -0.54 -7.23
CA LEU A 11 -2.57 -0.80 -6.08
C LEU A 11 -1.80 -2.11 -6.25
N ASP A 12 -0.48 -1.99 -6.29
CA ASP A 12 0.42 -3.13 -6.18
C ASP A 12 0.43 -3.66 -4.73
N GLY A 13 -0.16 -4.82 -4.53
CA GLY A 13 -0.27 -5.44 -3.21
C GLY A 13 1.06 -5.81 -2.59
N PHE A 14 2.11 -6.06 -3.40
CA PHE A 14 3.45 -6.29 -2.88
C PHE A 14 4.02 -5.04 -2.20
N THR A 15 3.95 -3.89 -2.88
CA THR A 15 4.34 -2.60 -2.30
C THR A 15 3.50 -2.27 -1.08
N LEU A 16 2.17 -2.39 -1.18
CA LEU A 16 1.26 -2.08 -0.09
C LEU A 16 1.53 -2.93 1.16
N LYS A 17 1.79 -4.24 0.98
CA LYS A 17 2.18 -5.13 2.07
C LYS A 17 3.46 -4.66 2.76
N LYS A 18 4.51 -4.30 1.99
CA LYS A 18 5.78 -3.80 2.55
C LYS A 18 5.60 -2.50 3.33
N VAL A 19 4.81 -1.58 2.80
CA VAL A 19 4.48 -0.31 3.46
C VAL A 19 3.74 -0.57 4.77
N ASN A 20 2.72 -1.42 4.74
CA ASN A 20 1.92 -1.74 5.92
C ASN A 20 2.75 -2.47 6.99
N ASP A 21 3.62 -3.41 6.57
CA ASP A 21 4.55 -4.10 7.46
C ASP A 21 5.54 -3.12 8.12
N TYR A 22 6.02 -2.12 7.38
CA TYR A 22 6.89 -1.07 7.93
C TYR A 22 6.18 -0.25 9.01
N TYR A 23 5.02 0.35 8.71
CA TYR A 23 4.30 1.17 9.68
C TYR A 23 3.81 0.37 10.88
N ARG A 24 3.43 -0.89 10.70
CA ARG A 24 2.94 -1.76 11.77
C ARG A 24 4.04 -2.24 12.71
N ASN A 25 5.18 -2.67 12.16
CA ASN A 25 6.17 -3.44 12.90
C ASN A 25 7.45 -2.66 13.20
N VAL A 26 7.76 -1.62 12.42
CA VAL A 26 9.04 -0.90 12.46
C VAL A 26 8.87 0.54 12.88
N HIS A 27 7.89 1.24 12.31
CA HIS A 27 7.67 2.63 12.61
C HIS A 27 7.25 2.83 14.07
N ARG A 28 7.72 3.91 14.71
CA ARG A 28 7.53 4.19 16.15
C ARG A 28 6.09 4.20 16.63
N PHE A 29 5.13 4.48 15.76
CA PHE A 29 3.71 4.59 16.11
C PHE A 29 2.94 3.27 15.95
N HIS A 30 3.57 2.21 15.39
CA HIS A 30 2.95 0.88 15.22
C HIS A 30 1.51 0.92 14.68
N SER A 31 1.30 1.70 13.63
CA SER A 31 -0.03 1.97 13.06
C SER A 31 -0.28 1.18 11.78
N CYS A 32 -1.53 0.94 11.46
CA CYS A 32 -1.94 0.30 10.20
C CYS A 32 -2.61 1.30 9.28
N LEU A 33 -2.40 1.18 7.97
CA LEU A 33 -3.02 2.04 6.99
C LEU A 33 -4.53 1.86 6.96
N ASP A 34 -5.24 2.98 6.92
CA ASP A 34 -6.66 3.05 6.62
C ASP A 34 -6.88 3.18 5.12
N PHE A 35 -7.40 2.12 4.50
CA PHE A 35 -7.58 2.06 3.05
C PHE A 35 -8.66 3.02 2.55
N ARG A 36 -9.70 3.25 3.34
CA ARG A 36 -10.73 4.22 3.00
C ARG A 36 -10.18 5.64 2.97
N SER A 37 -9.43 6.01 3.99
CA SER A 37 -8.76 7.32 4.06
C SER A 37 -7.73 7.49 2.96
N LEU A 38 -6.96 6.44 2.64
CA LEU A 38 -6.03 6.45 1.50
C LEU A 38 -6.79 6.73 0.20
N ARG A 39 -7.91 6.04 -0.04
CA ARG A 39 -8.74 6.24 -1.23
C ARG A 39 -9.28 7.67 -1.32
N LEU A 40 -9.87 8.20 -0.25
CA LEU A 40 -10.39 9.58 -0.20
C LEU A 40 -9.30 10.62 -0.43
N TRP A 41 -8.10 10.38 0.11
CA TRP A 41 -6.96 11.26 -0.15
C TRP A 41 -6.54 11.21 -1.62
N VAL A 42 -6.48 10.02 -2.22
CA VAL A 42 -6.16 9.87 -3.65
C VAL A 42 -7.18 10.60 -4.52
N GLU A 43 -8.47 10.51 -4.21
CA GLU A 43 -9.53 11.28 -4.89
C GLU A 43 -9.23 12.79 -4.86
N SER A 44 -8.88 13.32 -3.69
CA SER A 44 -8.56 14.74 -3.54
C SER A 44 -7.31 15.15 -4.33
N GLN A 45 -6.29 14.29 -4.37
CA GLN A 45 -5.08 14.56 -5.13
C GLN A 45 -5.31 14.41 -6.64
N ALA A 46 -6.11 13.46 -7.08
CA ALA A 46 -6.45 13.28 -8.49
C ALA A 46 -7.10 14.56 -9.06
N ILE A 47 -8.05 15.14 -8.34
CA ILE A 47 -8.63 16.44 -8.71
C ILE A 47 -7.54 17.50 -8.82
N ARG A 48 -6.67 17.60 -7.83
CA ARG A 48 -5.60 18.61 -7.81
C ARG A 48 -4.59 18.47 -8.95
N TYR A 49 -4.22 17.25 -9.32
CA TYR A 49 -3.18 17.00 -10.33
C TYR A 49 -3.73 16.99 -11.77
N PHE A 50 -5.00 16.59 -11.97
CA PHE A 50 -5.49 16.32 -13.31
C PHE A 50 -6.60 17.25 -13.78
N GLU A 51 -7.28 17.95 -12.89
CA GLU A 51 -8.42 18.78 -13.25
C GLU A 51 -8.13 20.29 -13.19
N GLY A 52 -7.24 20.72 -12.31
CA GLY A 52 -7.02 22.13 -12.03
C GLY A 52 -8.29 22.79 -11.47
N ASP A 53 -8.72 23.92 -12.09
CA ASP A 53 -9.88 24.71 -11.62
C ASP A 53 -11.24 24.28 -12.20
N LYS A 54 -11.30 23.17 -12.93
CA LYS A 54 -12.53 22.68 -13.55
C LYS A 54 -13.27 21.74 -12.60
N PHE A 55 -14.46 22.15 -12.16
CA PHE A 55 -15.34 21.30 -11.34
C PHE A 55 -16.04 20.25 -12.21
N ARG A 56 -15.40 19.11 -12.41
CA ARG A 56 -16.03 17.91 -12.97
C ARG A 56 -16.32 16.92 -11.84
N GLU A 57 -17.41 16.18 -11.98
CA GLU A 57 -17.66 15.04 -11.09
C GLU A 57 -16.53 14.02 -11.24
N LEU A 58 -15.99 13.53 -10.11
CA LEU A 58 -14.94 12.52 -10.09
C LEU A 58 -15.57 11.13 -10.07
N GLN A 59 -15.16 10.26 -10.99
CA GLN A 59 -15.46 8.84 -10.98
C GLN A 59 -14.14 8.06 -10.83
N MET A 60 -13.88 7.51 -9.65
CA MET A 60 -12.66 6.73 -9.39
C MET A 60 -12.99 5.26 -9.17
N GLU A 61 -12.37 4.40 -9.98
CA GLU A 61 -12.35 2.95 -9.81
C GLU A 61 -11.03 2.55 -9.13
N SER A 62 -11.10 1.79 -8.03
CA SER A 62 -9.94 1.41 -7.25
C SER A 62 -9.75 -0.11 -7.28
N HIS A 63 -8.56 -0.55 -7.69
CA HIS A 63 -8.22 -1.95 -7.92
C HIS A 63 -7.00 -2.34 -7.10
N TYR A 64 -7.12 -3.39 -6.30
CA TYR A 64 -6.03 -3.96 -5.53
C TYR A 64 -5.61 -5.29 -6.14
N TYR A 65 -4.33 -5.46 -6.43
CA TYR A 65 -3.77 -6.68 -7.02
C TYR A 65 -2.95 -7.43 -5.98
N HIS A 66 -3.47 -8.59 -5.57
CA HIS A 66 -2.82 -9.40 -4.54
C HIS A 66 -1.49 -9.96 -5.06
N PRO A 67 -0.38 -9.84 -4.28
CA PRO A 67 0.96 -10.26 -4.74
C PRO A 67 1.13 -11.78 -4.78
N TYR A 68 0.21 -12.53 -4.20
CA TYR A 68 0.32 -13.98 -4.01
C TYR A 68 -0.90 -14.73 -4.51
N ARG A 69 -0.66 -15.99 -4.72
CA ARG A 69 -1.44 -17.09 -5.27
C ARG A 69 -2.84 -17.23 -4.70
N ASP A 70 -3.66 -17.90 -5.49
CA ASP A 70 -4.98 -18.37 -5.18
C ASP A 70 -5.07 -18.90 -3.72
N PRO A 71 -5.94 -18.30 -2.88
CA PRO A 71 -6.14 -18.74 -1.51
C PRO A 71 -6.56 -20.20 -1.39
N HIS A 72 -7.19 -20.79 -2.41
CA HIS A 72 -7.58 -22.19 -2.42
C HIS A 72 -6.41 -23.16 -2.51
N VAL A 73 -5.23 -22.71 -2.98
CA VAL A 73 -4.01 -23.53 -3.09
C VAL A 73 -3.15 -23.48 -1.82
N PHE A 74 -3.26 -22.42 -1.03
CA PHE A 74 -2.41 -22.17 0.15
C PHE A 74 -3.23 -21.96 1.43
N ALA A 75 -3.73 -23.05 2.01
CA ALA A 75 -4.57 -23.02 3.20
C ALA A 75 -4.00 -22.23 4.42
N ARG A 76 -2.68 -22.00 4.49
CA ARG A 76 -2.06 -21.22 5.58
C ARG A 76 -2.22 -19.70 5.43
N ASP A 77 -2.40 -19.20 4.23
CA ASP A 77 -2.51 -17.76 3.94
C ASP A 77 -3.95 -17.30 3.72
N CYS A 78 -4.90 -18.24 3.55
CA CYS A 78 -6.30 -17.94 3.26
C CYS A 78 -6.94 -16.99 4.27
N GLU A 79 -6.72 -17.20 5.56
CA GLU A 79 -7.35 -16.37 6.59
C GLU A 79 -6.88 -14.91 6.53
N GLY A 80 -5.59 -14.69 6.24
CA GLY A 80 -5.03 -13.35 6.07
C GLY A 80 -5.56 -12.64 4.82
N VAL A 81 -5.73 -13.37 3.73
CA VAL A 81 -6.26 -12.86 2.46
C VAL A 81 -7.74 -12.50 2.59
N LEU A 82 -8.57 -13.40 3.11
CA LEU A 82 -9.99 -13.16 3.34
C LEU A 82 -10.23 -11.96 4.28
N LYS A 83 -9.39 -11.82 5.32
CA LYS A 83 -9.44 -10.65 6.21
C LYS A 83 -9.12 -9.36 5.48
N LEU A 84 -8.15 -9.38 4.56
CA LEU A 84 -7.79 -8.19 3.78
C LEU A 84 -8.91 -7.82 2.81
N GLU A 85 -9.51 -8.79 2.14
CA GLU A 85 -10.69 -8.61 1.28
C GLU A 85 -11.84 -7.92 2.02
N HIS A 86 -12.20 -8.44 3.21
CA HIS A 86 -13.23 -7.84 4.06
C HIS A 86 -12.95 -6.40 4.51
N VAL A 87 -11.73 -5.93 4.40
CA VAL A 87 -11.34 -4.54 4.70
C VAL A 87 -11.32 -3.69 3.43
N LEU A 88 -10.84 -4.25 2.31
CA LEU A 88 -10.68 -3.54 1.04
C LEU A 88 -12.01 -3.30 0.32
N GLU A 89 -12.87 -4.31 0.22
CA GLU A 89 -14.15 -4.19 -0.47
C GLU A 89 -15.06 -3.10 0.11
N PRO A 90 -15.30 -3.02 1.45
CA PRO A 90 -16.08 -1.93 2.03
C PRO A 90 -15.40 -0.55 1.90
N ALA A 91 -14.08 -0.52 1.69
CA ALA A 91 -13.33 0.70 1.41
C ALA A 91 -13.42 1.12 -0.08
N GLY A 92 -14.11 0.33 -0.92
CA GLY A 92 -14.37 0.63 -2.33
C GLY A 92 -13.28 0.15 -3.28
N TYR A 93 -12.57 -0.93 -2.94
CA TYR A 93 -11.58 -1.56 -3.82
C TYR A 93 -12.12 -2.87 -4.41
N SER A 94 -11.90 -3.07 -5.71
CA SER A 94 -12.00 -4.38 -6.34
C SER A 94 -10.73 -5.17 -6.11
N VAL A 95 -10.82 -6.40 -5.60
CA VAL A 95 -9.68 -7.25 -5.29
C VAL A 95 -9.42 -8.23 -6.42
N HIS A 96 -8.18 -8.28 -6.91
CA HIS A 96 -7.74 -9.16 -7.99
C HIS A 96 -6.65 -10.11 -7.49
N PHE A 97 -6.75 -11.37 -7.89
CA PHE A 97 -5.76 -12.39 -7.56
C PHE A 97 -4.99 -12.82 -8.81
N ASN A 98 -3.69 -13.02 -8.66
CA ASN A 98 -2.86 -13.53 -9.75
C ASN A 98 -3.23 -14.97 -10.11
N ASN A 99 -3.11 -15.30 -11.39
CA ASN A 99 -3.28 -16.66 -11.87
C ASN A 99 -2.21 -17.59 -11.27
N PRO A 100 -2.58 -18.79 -10.77
CA PRO A 100 -1.64 -19.78 -10.22
C PRO A 100 -0.51 -20.20 -11.17
N ALA A 101 -0.71 -20.12 -12.48
CA ALA A 101 0.29 -20.46 -13.49
C ALA A 101 1.56 -19.59 -13.43
N GLU A 102 1.46 -18.36 -12.90
CA GLU A 102 2.57 -17.42 -12.75
C GLU A 102 3.28 -17.53 -11.41
N ALA A 103 2.93 -18.52 -10.66
CA ALA A 103 3.27 -18.73 -9.25
C ALA A 103 4.75 -18.91 -8.89
N GLY A 104 5.66 -18.83 -9.83
CA GLY A 104 7.13 -18.91 -9.61
C GLY A 104 7.86 -17.59 -9.75
N CYS A 105 7.20 -16.55 -10.26
CA CYS A 105 7.85 -15.29 -10.59
C CYS A 105 7.68 -14.28 -9.44
N VAL A 106 8.78 -13.94 -8.80
CA VAL A 106 8.88 -12.71 -8.00
C VAL A 106 9.07 -11.57 -9.02
N GLY A 107 7.98 -10.99 -9.47
CA GLY A 107 8.00 -9.95 -10.49
C GLY A 107 6.77 -9.04 -10.37
N PRO A 108 6.66 -8.04 -11.26
CA PRO A 108 5.51 -7.17 -11.29
C PRO A 108 4.25 -7.99 -11.53
N ASN A 109 3.15 -7.51 -11.00
CA ASN A 109 1.87 -8.10 -11.28
C ASN A 109 1.47 -7.76 -12.71
N LEU A 110 1.62 -8.71 -13.64
CA LEU A 110 1.31 -8.51 -15.06
C LEU A 110 -0.18 -8.19 -15.25
N LEU A 111 -1.06 -8.84 -14.48
CA LEU A 111 -2.50 -8.56 -14.53
C LEU A 111 -2.81 -7.10 -14.21
N LEU A 112 -2.11 -6.49 -13.23
CA LEU A 112 -2.24 -5.05 -12.95
C LEU A 112 -1.91 -4.21 -14.20
N MET A 113 -0.81 -4.53 -14.88
CA MET A 113 -0.39 -3.77 -16.06
C MET A 113 -1.38 -3.94 -17.22
N GLU A 114 -1.85 -5.15 -17.46
CA GLU A 114 -2.82 -5.47 -18.50
C GLU A 114 -4.17 -4.78 -18.22
N ASP A 115 -4.70 -4.92 -17.03
CA ASP A 115 -5.97 -4.29 -16.63
C ASP A 115 -5.88 -2.76 -16.69
N ALA A 116 -4.78 -2.17 -16.23
CA ALA A 116 -4.60 -0.72 -16.29
C ALA A 116 -4.64 -0.21 -17.74
N LEU A 117 -4.02 -0.90 -18.69
CA LEU A 117 -4.07 -0.56 -20.10
C LEU A 117 -5.47 -0.82 -20.69
N LEU A 118 -6.08 -1.95 -20.38
CA LEU A 118 -7.42 -2.28 -20.86
C LEU A 118 -8.48 -1.27 -20.36
N PHE A 119 -8.43 -0.92 -19.06
CA PHE A 119 -9.35 0.06 -18.50
C PHE A 119 -9.11 1.46 -19.07
N ALA A 120 -7.84 1.82 -19.29
CA ALA A 120 -7.50 3.06 -19.97
C ALA A 120 -8.16 3.17 -21.36
N MET A 121 -8.12 2.08 -22.13
CA MET A 121 -8.70 2.03 -23.48
C MET A 121 -10.22 1.93 -23.46
N TYR A 122 -10.78 0.93 -22.74
CA TYR A 122 -12.20 0.60 -22.82
C TYR A 122 -13.08 1.49 -21.94
N ARG A 123 -12.59 1.87 -20.76
CA ARG A 123 -13.33 2.74 -19.84
C ARG A 123 -13.02 4.21 -20.03
N LYS A 124 -12.13 4.54 -20.96
CA LYS A 124 -11.75 5.92 -21.32
C LYS A 124 -11.32 6.70 -20.07
N LEU A 125 -10.32 6.17 -19.37
CA LEU A 125 -9.74 6.86 -18.23
C LEU A 125 -9.07 8.16 -18.68
N ASP A 126 -9.29 9.24 -17.92
CA ASP A 126 -8.60 10.52 -18.12
C ASP A 126 -7.21 10.52 -17.47
N ALA A 127 -7.02 9.74 -16.40
CA ALA A 127 -5.73 9.57 -15.73
C ALA A 127 -5.66 8.25 -14.95
N VAL A 128 -4.43 7.85 -14.60
CA VAL A 128 -4.14 6.68 -13.78
C VAL A 128 -3.34 7.07 -12.54
N VAL A 129 -3.73 6.53 -11.39
CA VAL A 129 -2.94 6.57 -10.16
C VAL A 129 -2.39 5.17 -9.92
N LEU A 130 -1.08 5.05 -9.78
CA LEU A 130 -0.39 3.80 -9.50
C LEU A 130 0.29 3.85 -8.14
N LEU A 131 -0.07 2.96 -7.24
CA LEU A 131 0.64 2.75 -5.98
C LEU A 131 1.63 1.61 -6.17
N SER A 132 2.89 1.94 -6.40
CA SER A 132 3.99 0.98 -6.47
C SER A 132 5.35 1.63 -6.25
N THR A 133 6.33 0.82 -5.85
CA THR A 133 7.74 1.19 -5.72
C THR A 133 8.64 0.44 -6.71
N GLN A 134 8.07 -0.50 -7.47
CA GLN A 134 8.83 -1.43 -8.32
C GLN A 134 9.10 -0.83 -9.71
N GLY A 135 10.37 -0.90 -10.14
CA GLY A 135 10.83 -0.34 -11.41
C GLY A 135 10.27 -1.05 -12.64
N GLU A 136 9.86 -2.29 -12.47
CA GLU A 136 9.26 -3.13 -13.51
C GLU A 136 7.94 -2.56 -14.04
N TYR A 137 7.28 -1.70 -13.26
CA TYR A 137 6.08 -0.99 -13.72
C TYR A 137 6.40 0.27 -14.56
N ALA A 138 7.66 0.67 -14.72
CA ALA A 138 8.01 1.86 -15.49
C ALA A 138 7.47 1.87 -16.94
N PRO A 139 7.33 0.73 -17.64
CA PRO A 139 6.72 0.70 -18.96
C PRO A 139 5.24 1.12 -18.97
N LEU A 140 4.48 0.96 -17.88
CA LEU A 140 3.07 1.29 -17.82
C LEU A 140 2.81 2.79 -17.99
N PRO A 141 3.40 3.71 -17.17
CA PRO A 141 3.27 5.15 -17.39
C PRO A 141 3.71 5.59 -18.78
N ASP A 142 4.76 4.99 -19.34
CA ASP A 142 5.23 5.32 -20.69
C ASP A 142 4.20 4.96 -21.76
N ARG A 143 3.54 3.81 -21.66
CA ARG A 143 2.46 3.40 -22.57
C ARG A 143 1.22 4.27 -22.42
N LEU A 144 0.80 4.56 -21.18
CA LEU A 144 -0.33 5.45 -20.91
C LEU A 144 -0.09 6.86 -21.45
N ARG A 145 1.13 7.37 -21.33
CA ARG A 145 1.53 8.68 -21.90
C ARG A 145 1.38 8.74 -23.42
N LEU A 146 1.72 7.64 -24.14
CA LEU A 146 1.49 7.56 -25.60
C LEU A 146 0.00 7.59 -25.96
N MET A 147 -0.87 7.22 -25.04
CA MET A 147 -2.33 7.30 -25.18
C MET A 147 -2.90 8.66 -24.71
N GLY A 148 -2.05 9.58 -24.27
CA GLY A 148 -2.47 10.88 -23.72
C GLY A 148 -2.99 10.80 -22.28
N ILE A 149 -2.77 9.70 -21.57
CA ILE A 149 -3.25 9.45 -20.20
C ILE A 149 -2.11 9.68 -19.21
N PRO A 150 -2.16 10.75 -18.41
CA PRO A 150 -1.14 11.04 -17.41
C PRO A 150 -1.23 10.04 -16.23
N THR A 151 -0.06 9.76 -15.62
CA THR A 151 0.03 8.86 -14.49
C THR A 151 0.59 9.57 -13.25
N LEU A 152 -0.08 9.44 -12.12
CA LEU A 152 0.41 9.80 -10.79
C LEU A 152 0.93 8.53 -10.09
N VAL A 153 2.21 8.52 -9.70
CA VAL A 153 2.79 7.41 -8.93
C VAL A 153 2.89 7.79 -7.45
N LEU A 154 2.33 6.93 -6.62
CA LEU A 154 2.45 6.97 -5.16
C LEU A 154 3.56 6.00 -4.74
N GLY A 155 4.70 6.52 -4.34
CA GLY A 155 5.85 5.73 -3.95
C GLY A 155 6.25 5.94 -2.49
N TRP A 156 7.15 5.12 -1.98
CA TRP A 156 7.68 5.20 -0.62
C TRP A 156 9.19 4.98 -0.60
N ASP A 157 9.84 5.76 0.26
CA ASP A 157 11.24 5.57 0.62
C ASP A 157 11.34 5.44 2.14
N PHE A 158 11.88 4.34 2.64
CA PHE A 158 12.17 4.19 4.06
C PHE A 158 13.44 3.37 4.31
N VAL A 159 14.08 3.65 5.44
CA VAL A 159 15.27 2.95 5.90
C VAL A 159 15.06 2.58 7.37
N TYR A 160 15.32 1.34 7.71
CA TYR A 160 15.20 0.88 9.08
C TYR A 160 16.27 -0.17 9.44
N PRO A 161 16.67 -0.24 10.71
CA PRO A 161 17.63 -1.25 11.16
C PRO A 161 16.98 -2.64 11.19
N LYS A 162 17.73 -3.66 10.76
CA LYS A 162 17.34 -5.07 10.85
C LYS A 162 18.55 -5.90 11.26
N ALA A 163 18.55 -6.43 12.48
CA ALA A 163 19.67 -7.17 13.07
C ALA A 163 20.99 -6.37 12.98
N LYS A 164 21.95 -6.82 12.17
CA LYS A 164 23.28 -6.20 11.98
C LYS A 164 23.37 -5.30 10.74
N SER A 165 22.25 -5.05 10.03
CA SER A 165 22.23 -4.32 8.76
C SER A 165 21.06 -3.32 8.72
N TYR A 166 21.01 -2.52 7.63
CA TYR A 166 19.89 -1.64 7.34
C TYR A 166 19.14 -2.16 6.13
N VAL A 167 17.81 -2.21 6.24
CA VAL A 167 16.94 -2.42 5.08
C VAL A 167 16.65 -1.05 4.49
N ARG A 168 16.93 -0.91 3.19
CA ARG A 168 16.56 0.26 2.40
C ARG A 168 15.50 -0.15 1.41
N TRP A 169 14.36 0.50 1.49
CA TRP A 169 13.29 0.37 0.53
C TRP A 169 13.08 1.70 -0.15
N LYS A 170 13.16 1.72 -1.47
CA LYS A 170 13.03 2.94 -2.24
C LYS A 170 12.22 2.70 -3.50
N THR A 171 11.44 3.69 -3.86
CA THR A 171 10.82 3.71 -5.19
C THR A 171 11.91 3.77 -6.25
N ASP A 172 11.80 2.87 -7.22
CA ASP A 172 12.77 2.79 -8.31
C ASP A 172 12.81 4.08 -9.13
N SER A 173 14.01 4.46 -9.55
CA SER A 173 14.24 5.70 -10.28
C SER A 173 13.65 5.68 -11.70
N CYS A 174 13.54 4.49 -12.32
CA CYS A 174 12.90 4.35 -13.64
C CYS A 174 11.41 4.67 -13.53
N LEU A 175 10.72 4.10 -12.52
CA LEU A 175 9.31 4.37 -12.28
C LEU A 175 9.07 5.85 -11.97
N ARG A 176 9.93 6.49 -11.16
CA ARG A 176 9.81 7.94 -10.88
C ARG A 176 9.93 8.81 -12.13
N ARG A 177 10.81 8.43 -13.07
CA ARG A 177 11.03 9.21 -14.29
C ARG A 177 9.98 8.99 -15.37
N SER A 178 9.32 7.82 -15.37
CA SER A 178 8.30 7.48 -16.37
C SER A 178 6.97 8.18 -16.13
N CYS A 179 6.62 8.51 -14.87
CA CYS A 179 5.32 9.09 -14.54
C CYS A 179 5.26 10.60 -14.77
N ALA A 180 4.04 11.13 -14.98
CA ALA A 180 3.79 12.58 -15.09
C ALA A 180 3.94 13.28 -13.73
N HIS A 181 3.47 12.64 -12.67
CA HIS A 181 3.52 13.15 -11.31
C HIS A 181 3.98 12.05 -10.33
N TYR A 182 4.78 12.43 -9.35
CA TYR A 182 5.26 11.53 -8.29
C TYR A 182 5.00 12.11 -6.90
N VAL A 183 4.49 11.30 -6.01
CA VAL A 183 4.28 11.65 -4.60
C VAL A 183 5.06 10.71 -3.70
N ALA A 184 5.93 11.28 -2.86
CA ALA A 184 6.65 10.58 -1.80
C ALA A 184 5.73 10.46 -0.58
N MET A 185 5.03 9.33 -0.49
CA MET A 185 3.97 9.10 0.50
C MET A 185 4.50 9.06 1.94
N GLU A 186 5.74 8.60 2.16
CA GLU A 186 6.37 8.63 3.48
C GLU A 186 6.36 10.03 4.10
N LYS A 187 6.59 11.06 3.28
CA LYS A 187 6.59 12.44 3.78
C LYS A 187 5.21 12.89 4.25
N ILE A 188 4.17 12.42 3.58
CA ILE A 188 2.78 12.75 3.90
C ILE A 188 2.32 11.97 5.13
N LEU A 189 2.55 10.65 5.15
CA LEU A 189 2.13 9.78 6.23
C LEU A 189 2.88 10.07 7.54
N ASP A 190 4.19 10.31 7.47
CA ASP A 190 4.99 10.65 8.66
C ASP A 190 4.60 12.02 9.24
N ASN A 191 4.23 12.99 8.40
CA ASN A 191 3.69 14.26 8.86
C ASN A 191 2.31 14.09 9.51
N ASP A 192 1.45 13.25 8.97
CA ASP A 192 0.14 12.92 9.54
C ASP A 192 0.28 12.29 10.93
N LEU A 193 1.22 11.33 11.09
CA LEU A 193 1.52 10.70 12.37
C LEU A 193 2.18 11.65 13.39
N ASN A 194 2.90 12.67 12.93
CA ASN A 194 3.53 13.68 13.77
C ASN A 194 2.57 14.83 14.13
N SER A 195 1.41 14.93 13.49
CA SER A 195 0.40 15.90 13.84
C SER A 195 -0.07 15.64 15.28
N LYS A 196 -0.38 16.71 16.03
CA LYS A 196 -0.88 16.61 17.42
C LYS A 196 -2.26 15.97 17.54
N ALA A 197 -2.88 15.61 16.41
CA ALA A 197 -4.10 14.84 16.39
C ALA A 197 -3.82 13.44 16.96
N PRO A 198 -4.60 12.93 17.92
CA PRO A 198 -4.35 11.63 18.55
C PRO A 198 -4.51 10.44 17.58
N ARG A 199 -4.96 10.69 16.37
CA ARG A 199 -5.16 9.69 15.30
C ARG A 199 -4.90 10.37 13.97
N GLY A 200 -3.87 9.94 13.24
CA GLY A 200 -3.63 10.42 11.89
C GLY A 200 -4.77 10.04 10.95
N PHE A 201 -5.00 10.84 9.93
CA PHE A 201 -6.03 10.60 8.92
C PHE A 201 -5.83 9.23 8.21
N PHE A 202 -4.57 8.86 7.94
CA PHE A 202 -4.24 7.62 7.20
C PHE A 202 -4.13 6.37 8.07
N PHE A 203 -4.33 6.45 9.39
CA PHE A 203 -4.06 5.34 10.28
C PHE A 203 -5.24 5.01 11.17
N GLN A 204 -5.53 3.71 11.28
CA GLN A 204 -6.53 3.19 12.20
C GLN A 204 -5.91 2.89 13.57
N CYS A 205 -6.58 3.27 14.66
CA CYS A 205 -6.13 2.99 16.01
C CYS A 205 -6.27 1.53 16.44
N GLU A 206 -7.21 0.81 15.85
CA GLU A 206 -7.47 -0.59 16.20
C GLU A 206 -7.58 -1.41 14.92
N HIS A 207 -6.61 -2.27 14.71
CA HIS A 207 -6.71 -3.28 13.68
C HIS A 207 -7.67 -4.36 14.16
N PRO A 208 -8.68 -4.76 13.38
CA PRO A 208 -9.54 -5.90 13.73
C PRO A 208 -8.75 -7.21 13.98
N PHE A 209 -7.47 -7.23 13.63
CA PHE A 209 -6.54 -8.37 13.78
C PHE A 209 -5.61 -8.29 15.00
N SER A 210 -5.70 -7.26 15.84
CA SER A 210 -4.85 -7.13 17.03
C SER A 210 -5.37 -7.91 18.26
N LYS A 211 -6.53 -8.53 18.17
CA LYS A 211 -7.03 -9.44 19.22
C LYS A 211 -6.24 -10.74 19.18
N GLY A 212 -5.09 -10.79 19.84
CA GLY A 212 -4.34 -12.05 19.96
C GLY A 212 -2.91 -11.99 20.47
N ARG A 213 -2.35 -10.83 20.73
CA ARG A 213 -1.14 -10.76 21.55
C ARG A 213 -1.53 -10.44 22.99
N ASN A 214 -1.84 -11.48 23.76
CA ASN A 214 -1.66 -11.40 25.21
C ASN A 214 -0.26 -10.83 25.48
N PRO A 215 -0.12 -9.78 26.28
CA PRO A 215 1.20 -9.38 26.75
C PRO A 215 1.83 -10.63 27.36
N ARG A 216 2.99 -11.04 26.84
CA ARG A 216 3.74 -12.13 27.47
C ARG A 216 3.83 -11.79 28.94
N PRO A 217 3.42 -12.69 29.86
CA PRO A 217 3.59 -12.43 31.27
C PRO A 217 5.08 -12.14 31.47
N LYS A 218 5.39 -11.01 32.11
CA LYS A 218 6.74 -10.72 32.56
C LYS A 218 7.10 -11.90 33.45
N VAL A 219 7.98 -12.78 32.97
CA VAL A 219 8.57 -13.82 33.78
C VAL A 219 9.29 -13.07 34.90
N ALA A 220 8.70 -13.07 36.09
CA ALA A 220 9.38 -12.64 37.29
C ALA A 220 10.58 -13.57 37.43
N VAL A 221 11.77 -13.01 37.23
CA VAL A 221 13.00 -13.71 37.55
C VAL A 221 12.94 -13.99 39.06
N GLY A 222 12.51 -15.19 39.40
CA GLY A 222 12.50 -15.68 40.75
C GLY A 222 13.95 -15.61 41.26
N ARG A 223 14.15 -14.89 42.35
CA ARG A 223 15.40 -14.94 43.12
C ARG A 223 15.56 -16.38 43.57
N ASP A 224 16.63 -17.02 43.13
CA ASP A 224 17.06 -18.31 43.58
C ASP A 224 17.30 -18.28 45.14
N PRO A 225 16.55 -19.02 45.96
CA PRO A 225 16.71 -18.98 47.39
C PRO A 225 18.00 -19.69 47.88
N HIS A 226 18.78 -20.31 46.99
CA HIS A 226 19.96 -21.10 47.33
C HIS A 226 21.31 -20.52 46.87
N ALA A 227 21.39 -19.22 46.59
CA ALA A 227 22.67 -18.60 46.33
C ALA A 227 23.53 -18.57 47.63
N PRO A 228 24.77 -19.12 47.65
CA PRO A 228 25.61 -19.14 48.83
C PRO A 228 26.01 -17.72 49.22
N ARG A 229 25.79 -17.39 50.51
CA ARG A 229 26.30 -16.15 51.14
C ARG A 229 27.84 -16.20 51.11
N ARG A 230 28.45 -15.33 50.37
CA ARG A 230 29.89 -15.04 50.57
C ARG A 230 30.05 -14.29 51.88
N LEU A 231 30.79 -14.94 52.82
CA LEU A 231 31.35 -14.36 53.99
C LEU A 231 32.63 -13.58 53.58
N ASN A 232 32.76 -12.43 54.11
CA ASN A 232 33.80 -11.42 54.25
C ASN A 232 33.56 -10.13 53.48
#